data_57e6b2c75620c8c01f9f2615280eb12b
#
_entry.id   57e6b2c75620c8c01f9f2615280eb12b
#
_cell.length_a   1.000
_cell.length_b   1.000
_cell.length_c   1.000
_cell.angle_alpha   90.00
_cell.angle_beta   90.00
_cell.angle_gamma   90.00
#
_symmetry.space_group_name_H-M   'P 1'
#
loop_
_entity.id
_entity.type
_entity.pdbx_description
1 polymer ?
#
loop_
_entity_poly.entity_id
_entity_poly.type
_entity_poly.pdbx_seq_one_letter_code
_entity_poly.pdbx_strand_id
1 'polypeptide(L)'
;MTGTAVATSSLMMGEVESNVKQCAVLVVNCSGREITHSQALHRRGFRVVETAEWPTDDVVTHYEVVVIVLREMDSISVVAARMRAKPRFGNRVLIAVSRMPPSAAERRLAIISGFDDSVGESHDSRILIARILQRLRARPEHRCLVPDRKRPAA
;
A
#
# COMPACT_ATOMS: atom_id res chain seq x y z
N MET A 1 -9.86 -41.11 4.12
CA MET A 1 -10.00 -40.16 5.27
C MET A 1 -8.68 -39.70 5.82
N THR A 2 -7.59 -40.22 5.32
CA THR A 2 -6.23 -39.78 5.68
C THR A 2 -5.92 -38.36 5.23
N GLY A 3 -6.56 -37.86 4.16
CA GLY A 3 -6.37 -36.50 3.70
C GLY A 3 -6.87 -35.41 4.65
N THR A 4 -7.84 -35.73 5.51
CA THR A 4 -8.39 -34.77 6.47
C THR A 4 -7.40 -34.49 7.61
N ALA A 5 -6.67 -35.51 8.08
CA ALA A 5 -5.68 -35.34 9.14
C ALA A 5 -4.47 -34.50 8.67
N VAL A 6 -4.02 -34.70 7.42
CA VAL A 6 -2.93 -33.92 6.82
C VAL A 6 -3.36 -32.47 6.61
N ALA A 7 -4.58 -32.24 6.15
CA ALA A 7 -5.14 -30.90 5.99
C ALA A 7 -5.25 -30.18 7.33
N THR A 8 -5.62 -30.87 8.41
CA THR A 8 -5.71 -30.28 9.74
C THR A 8 -4.34 -29.86 10.26
N SER A 9 -3.32 -30.66 10.05
CA SER A 9 -1.94 -30.34 10.44
C SER A 9 -1.42 -29.10 9.69
N SER A 10 -1.70 -29.03 8.40
CA SER A 10 -1.34 -27.88 7.57
C SER A 10 -2.07 -26.62 8.01
N LEU A 11 -3.34 -26.73 8.38
CA LEU A 11 -4.13 -25.62 8.90
C LEU A 11 -3.61 -25.10 10.24
N MET A 12 -3.13 -25.98 11.11
CA MET A 12 -2.58 -25.56 12.41
C MET A 12 -1.28 -24.77 12.23
N MET A 13 -0.44 -25.16 11.30
CA MET A 13 0.76 -24.38 10.96
C MET A 13 0.39 -23.04 10.32
N GLY A 14 -0.62 -23.02 9.47
CA GLY A 14 -1.15 -21.82 8.88
C GLY A 14 -1.76 -20.87 9.92
N GLU A 15 -2.40 -21.38 10.95
CA GLU A 15 -2.96 -20.58 12.04
C GLU A 15 -1.87 -19.89 12.87
N VAL A 16 -0.75 -20.54 13.13
CA VAL A 16 0.38 -19.95 13.83
C VAL A 16 1.00 -18.81 13.02
N GLU A 17 1.11 -18.99 11.70
CA GLU A 17 1.58 -17.95 10.80
C GLU A 17 0.53 -16.84 10.59
N SER A 18 -0.75 -17.16 10.62
CA SER A 18 -1.84 -16.21 10.40
C SER A 18 -2.04 -15.21 11.54
N ASN A 19 -1.42 -15.43 12.70
CA ASN A 19 -1.43 -14.44 13.77
C ASN A 19 -0.60 -13.20 13.41
N VAL A 20 0.24 -13.28 12.38
CA VAL A 20 0.96 -12.16 11.83
C VAL A 20 0.32 -11.79 10.50
N LYS A 21 -0.48 -10.76 10.52
CA LYS A 21 -1.20 -10.29 9.35
C LYS A 21 -0.22 -9.79 8.27
N GLN A 22 -0.33 -10.33 7.07
CA GLN A 22 0.43 -9.84 5.92
C GLN A 22 0.02 -8.41 5.59
N CYS A 23 0.98 -7.55 5.34
CA CYS A 23 0.72 -6.18 4.92
C CYS A 23 -0.05 -6.11 3.62
N ALA A 24 -1.17 -5.41 3.66
CA ALA A 24 -2.06 -5.25 2.52
C ALA A 24 -1.96 -3.83 1.95
N VAL A 25 -1.77 -3.76 0.65
CA VAL A 25 -1.66 -2.50 -0.09
C VAL A 25 -2.80 -2.41 -1.11
N LEU A 26 -3.57 -1.35 -1.01
CA LEU A 26 -4.57 -1.01 -2.02
C LEU A 26 -3.97 0.03 -2.97
N VAL A 27 -3.90 -0.30 -4.24
CA VAL A 27 -3.46 0.62 -5.29
C VAL A 27 -4.69 1.14 -6.02
N VAL A 28 -4.97 2.41 -5.85
CA VAL A 28 -6.08 3.09 -6.55
C VAL A 28 -5.51 3.73 -7.80
N ASN A 29 -5.70 3.06 -8.92
CA ASN A 29 -5.18 3.51 -10.22
C ASN A 29 -6.31 3.98 -11.12
N CYS A 30 -6.72 5.24 -10.97
CA CYS A 30 -7.73 5.86 -11.82
C CYS A 30 -7.13 6.49 -13.08
N SER A 31 -5.83 6.33 -13.30
CA SER A 31 -5.12 6.99 -14.41
C SER A 31 -5.42 6.37 -15.78
N GLY A 32 -5.86 5.13 -15.82
CA GLY A 32 -6.03 4.38 -17.07
C GLY A 32 -4.72 3.85 -17.65
N ARG A 33 -3.58 4.16 -17.02
CA ARG A 33 -2.26 3.66 -17.45
C ARG A 33 -1.88 2.42 -16.66
N GLU A 34 -1.17 1.50 -17.30
CA GLU A 34 -0.55 0.40 -16.61
C GLU A 34 0.64 0.89 -15.77
N ILE A 35 0.75 0.38 -14.55
CA ILE A 35 1.88 0.70 -13.68
C ILE A 35 2.57 -0.59 -13.24
N THR A 36 3.89 -0.53 -13.08
CA THR A 36 4.70 -1.68 -12.68
C THR A 36 4.80 -1.85 -11.17
N HIS A 37 4.39 -0.85 -10.41
CA HIS A 37 4.54 -0.83 -8.96
C HIS A 37 3.72 -1.92 -8.25
N SER A 38 2.55 -2.23 -8.76
CA SER A 38 1.70 -3.30 -8.16
C SER A 38 2.38 -4.65 -8.20
N GLN A 39 2.99 -5.00 -9.34
CA GLN A 39 3.73 -6.26 -9.47
C GLN A 39 4.96 -6.29 -8.57
N ALA A 40 5.68 -5.19 -8.49
CA ALA A 40 6.88 -5.10 -7.66
C ALA A 40 6.54 -5.25 -6.17
N LEU A 41 5.45 -4.65 -5.72
CA LEU A 41 4.94 -4.81 -4.36
C LEU A 41 4.56 -6.26 -4.08
N HIS A 42 3.87 -6.89 -5.02
CA HIS A 42 3.47 -8.28 -4.89
C HIS A 42 4.68 -9.21 -4.78
N ARG A 43 5.68 -9.04 -5.65
CA ARG A 43 6.93 -9.81 -5.60
C ARG A 43 7.68 -9.62 -4.30
N ARG A 44 7.54 -8.47 -3.68
CA ARG A 44 8.19 -8.14 -2.41
C ARG A 44 7.49 -8.79 -1.21
N GLY A 45 6.31 -9.36 -1.39
CA GLY A 45 5.58 -10.08 -0.36
C GLY A 45 4.37 -9.36 0.20
N PHE A 46 4.00 -8.20 -0.35
CA PHE A 46 2.77 -7.52 0.04
C PHE A 46 1.56 -8.19 -0.59
N ARG A 47 0.44 -8.15 0.11
CA ARG A 47 -0.85 -8.49 -0.47
C ARG A 47 -1.39 -7.25 -1.18
N VAL A 48 -1.41 -7.29 -2.50
CA VAL A 48 -1.73 -6.12 -3.33
C VAL A 48 -3.05 -6.31 -4.05
N VAL A 49 -3.91 -5.32 -3.98
CA VAL A 49 -5.11 -5.23 -4.81
C VAL A 49 -5.07 -3.89 -5.55
N GLU A 50 -5.23 -3.93 -6.85
CA GLU A 50 -5.34 -2.74 -7.68
C GLU A 50 -6.79 -2.54 -8.08
N THR A 51 -7.29 -1.31 -7.96
CA THR A 51 -8.64 -0.93 -8.39
C THR A 51 -8.59 0.36 -9.21
N ALA A 52 -9.49 0.46 -10.18
CA ALA A 52 -9.67 1.68 -10.96
C ALA A 52 -10.67 2.64 -10.34
N GLU A 53 -11.39 2.20 -9.32
CA GLU A 53 -12.45 2.98 -8.69
C GLU A 53 -12.05 3.43 -7.29
N TRP A 54 -12.60 4.57 -6.85
CA TRP A 54 -12.43 5.02 -5.49
C TRP A 54 -13.02 4.00 -4.51
N PRO A 55 -12.23 3.58 -3.53
CA PRO A 55 -12.72 2.62 -2.55
C PRO A 55 -13.73 3.27 -1.59
N THR A 56 -14.64 2.45 -1.10
CA THR A 56 -15.51 2.84 0.01
C THR A 56 -14.74 2.75 1.32
N ASP A 57 -15.26 3.36 2.39
CA ASP A 57 -14.64 3.31 3.71
C ASP A 57 -14.45 1.86 4.20
N ASP A 58 -15.42 0.99 3.93
CA ASP A 58 -15.34 -0.41 4.33
C ASP A 58 -14.18 -1.13 3.66
N VAL A 59 -13.94 -0.86 2.38
CA VAL A 59 -12.81 -1.46 1.64
C VAL A 59 -11.48 -1.00 2.23
N VAL A 60 -11.35 0.30 2.51
CA VAL A 60 -10.10 0.88 3.03
C VAL A 60 -9.68 0.27 4.35
N THR A 61 -10.62 -0.14 5.19
CA THR A 61 -10.30 -0.75 6.50
C THR A 61 -9.50 -2.05 6.40
N HIS A 62 -9.52 -2.69 5.25
CA HIS A 62 -8.80 -3.96 5.03
C HIS A 62 -7.34 -3.77 4.60
N TYR A 63 -6.87 -2.52 4.45
CA TYR A 63 -5.53 -2.22 3.96
C TYR A 63 -4.79 -1.30 4.92
N GLU A 64 -3.51 -1.57 5.15
CA GLU A 64 -2.63 -0.72 5.94
C GLU A 64 -2.05 0.41 5.11
N VAL A 65 -1.93 0.20 3.81
CA VAL A 65 -1.34 1.15 2.87
C VAL A 65 -2.29 1.40 1.72
N VAL A 66 -2.48 2.67 1.36
CA VAL A 66 -3.23 3.06 0.17
C VAL A 66 -2.30 3.88 -0.72
N VAL A 67 -2.10 3.41 -1.93
CA VAL A 67 -1.32 4.09 -2.96
C VAL A 67 -2.29 4.68 -3.98
N ILE A 68 -2.25 5.99 -4.16
CA ILE A 68 -3.12 6.69 -5.11
C ILE A 68 -2.29 7.10 -6.32
N VAL A 69 -2.61 6.51 -7.47
CA VAL A 69 -1.99 6.89 -8.76
C VAL A 69 -2.79 8.06 -9.35
N LEU A 70 -2.17 9.22 -9.36
CA LEU A 70 -2.81 10.45 -9.83
C LEU A 70 -2.87 10.49 -11.35
N ARG A 71 -3.98 11.01 -11.88
CA ARG A 71 -4.05 11.39 -13.29
C ARG A 71 -3.28 12.69 -13.49
N GLU A 72 -2.88 12.98 -14.74
CA GLU A 72 -2.13 14.19 -15.08
C GLU A 72 -2.82 15.48 -14.63
N MET A 73 -4.15 15.49 -14.70
CA MET A 73 -4.94 16.68 -14.35
C MET A 73 -5.32 16.74 -12.88
N ASP A 74 -4.97 15.71 -12.10
CA ASP A 74 -5.32 15.68 -10.69
C ASP A 74 -4.40 16.58 -9.87
N SER A 75 -5.00 17.45 -9.07
CA SER A 75 -4.29 18.20 -8.05
C SER A 75 -4.13 17.34 -6.79
N ILE A 76 -2.92 17.27 -6.25
CA ILE A 76 -2.64 16.58 -4.99
C ILE A 76 -3.54 17.11 -3.88
N SER A 77 -3.75 18.44 -3.81
CA SER A 77 -4.59 19.06 -2.78
C SER A 77 -6.05 18.64 -2.88
N VAL A 78 -6.58 18.54 -4.09
CA VAL A 78 -7.97 18.14 -4.32
C VAL A 78 -8.16 16.67 -3.95
N VAL A 79 -7.25 15.81 -4.36
CA VAL A 79 -7.30 14.39 -4.03
C VAL A 79 -7.18 14.17 -2.53
N ALA A 80 -6.26 14.86 -1.88
CA ALA A 80 -6.09 14.79 -0.43
C ALA A 80 -7.34 15.25 0.32
N ALA A 81 -7.98 16.34 -0.12
CA ALA A 81 -9.23 16.82 0.48
C ALA A 81 -10.35 15.78 0.36
N ARG A 82 -10.43 15.11 -0.79
CA ARG A 82 -11.39 14.04 -1.04
C ARG A 82 -11.16 12.86 -0.10
N MET A 83 -9.91 12.52 0.14
CA MET A 83 -9.56 11.44 1.06
C MET A 83 -9.82 11.80 2.51
N ARG A 84 -9.52 13.03 2.92
CA ARG A 84 -9.76 13.50 4.28
C ARG A 84 -11.24 13.56 4.65
N ALA A 85 -12.13 13.68 3.67
CA ALA A 85 -13.57 13.59 3.89
C ALA A 85 -13.99 12.19 4.37
N LYS A 86 -13.12 11.20 4.24
CA LYS A 86 -13.36 9.82 4.68
C LYS A 86 -12.55 9.53 5.94
N PRO A 87 -13.19 9.34 7.12
CA PRO A 87 -12.49 9.23 8.40
C PRO A 87 -11.50 8.07 8.49
N ARG A 88 -11.74 7.02 7.72
CA ARG A 88 -10.96 5.78 7.80
C ARG A 88 -9.60 5.84 7.10
N PHE A 89 -9.37 6.84 6.28
CA PHE A 89 -8.06 7.04 5.64
C PHE A 89 -7.00 7.57 6.61
N GLY A 90 -7.40 8.26 7.68
CA GLY A 90 -6.48 8.94 8.58
C GLY A 90 -5.45 8.05 9.25
N ASN A 91 -5.77 6.76 9.44
CA ASN A 91 -4.87 5.80 10.09
C ASN A 91 -4.07 4.97 9.08
N ARG A 92 -4.20 5.25 7.80
CA ARG A 92 -3.51 4.48 6.76
C ARG A 92 -2.25 5.19 6.30
N VAL A 93 -1.28 4.43 5.82
CA VAL A 93 -0.15 5.00 5.09
C VAL A 93 -0.66 5.38 3.71
N LEU A 94 -0.56 6.66 3.38
CA LEU A 94 -1.07 7.20 2.12
C LEU A 94 0.08 7.70 1.27
N ILE A 95 0.27 7.10 0.10
CA ILE A 95 1.34 7.49 -0.83
C ILE A 95 0.69 7.96 -2.13
N ALA A 96 1.08 9.14 -2.60
CA ALA A 96 0.68 9.62 -3.92
C ALA A 96 1.72 9.22 -4.95
N VAL A 97 1.26 8.76 -6.11
CA VAL A 97 2.11 8.46 -7.26
C VAL A 97 1.71 9.38 -8.39
N SER A 98 2.61 10.27 -8.78
CA SER A 98 2.41 11.19 -9.91
C SER A 98 3.15 10.66 -11.14
N ARG A 99 2.76 11.12 -12.32
CA ARG A 99 3.39 10.67 -13.57
C ARG A 99 4.87 10.98 -13.60
N MET A 100 5.24 12.20 -13.23
CA MET A 100 6.63 12.66 -13.18
C MET A 100 7.12 12.64 -11.74
N PRO A 101 8.43 12.47 -11.51
CA PRO A 101 9.00 12.60 -10.19
C PRO A 101 8.65 13.96 -9.58
N PRO A 102 8.10 13.99 -8.35
CA PRO A 102 7.73 15.25 -7.72
C PRO A 102 8.96 16.07 -7.34
N SER A 103 8.88 17.37 -7.52
CA SER A 103 9.85 18.31 -6.97
C SER A 103 9.78 18.32 -5.43
N ALA A 104 10.78 18.91 -4.79
CA ALA A 104 10.78 19.08 -3.34
C ALA A 104 9.55 19.86 -2.85
N ALA A 105 9.12 20.87 -3.61
CA ALA A 105 7.93 21.66 -3.30
C ALA A 105 6.66 20.82 -3.42
N GLU A 106 6.55 20.00 -4.46
CA GLU A 106 5.40 19.11 -4.67
C GLU A 106 5.31 18.02 -3.60
N ARG A 107 6.44 17.45 -3.20
CA ARG A 107 6.47 16.49 -2.09
C ARG A 107 6.02 17.13 -0.78
N ARG A 108 6.46 18.33 -0.51
CA ARG A 108 6.07 19.09 0.67
C ARG A 108 4.58 19.37 0.66
N LEU A 109 4.03 19.78 -0.49
CA LEU A 109 2.60 19.99 -0.66
C LEU A 109 1.80 18.72 -0.39
N ALA A 110 2.26 17.58 -0.88
CA ALA A 110 1.62 16.29 -0.65
C ALA A 110 1.53 15.98 0.85
N ILE A 111 2.63 16.16 1.57
CA ILE A 111 2.69 15.90 3.02
C ILE A 111 1.76 16.86 3.79
N ILE A 112 1.81 18.14 3.48
CA ILE A 112 0.94 19.14 4.10
C ILE A 112 -0.54 18.83 3.82
N SER A 113 -0.83 18.32 2.62
CA SER A 113 -2.19 17.97 2.20
C SER A 113 -2.72 16.70 2.85
N GLY A 114 -1.87 15.86 3.43
CA GLY A 114 -2.28 14.67 4.17
C GLY A 114 -1.72 13.34 3.66
N PHE A 115 -0.93 13.35 2.61
CA PHE A 115 -0.18 12.17 2.20
C PHE A 115 1.04 11.98 3.10
N ASP A 116 1.45 10.74 3.28
CA ASP A 116 2.69 10.45 4.00
C ASP A 116 3.91 10.69 3.13
N ASP A 117 3.80 10.46 1.83
CA ASP A 117 4.87 10.76 0.87
C ASP A 117 4.31 10.82 -0.56
N SER A 118 5.16 11.20 -1.50
CA SER A 118 4.85 11.27 -2.92
C SER A 118 6.03 10.77 -3.74
N VAL A 119 5.76 9.93 -4.72
CA VAL A 119 6.79 9.39 -5.63
C VAL A 119 6.34 9.54 -7.07
N GLY A 120 7.28 9.45 -8.01
CA GLY A 120 6.96 9.45 -9.43
C GLY A 120 6.68 8.04 -9.95
N GLU A 121 5.78 7.92 -10.89
CA GLU A 121 5.48 6.67 -11.57
C GLU A 121 6.71 6.11 -12.30
N SER A 122 7.57 6.99 -12.80
CA SER A 122 8.82 6.64 -13.47
C SER A 122 9.93 6.23 -12.51
N HIS A 123 9.78 6.46 -11.21
CA HIS A 123 10.76 6.00 -10.22
C HIS A 123 10.82 4.48 -10.18
N ASP A 124 11.99 3.95 -9.86
CA ASP A 124 12.15 2.53 -9.55
C ASP A 124 11.19 2.15 -8.41
N SER A 125 10.50 1.03 -8.56
CA SER A 125 9.55 0.55 -7.54
C SER A 125 10.19 0.36 -6.18
N ARG A 126 11.50 0.15 -6.10
CA ARG A 126 12.23 0.07 -4.83
C ARG A 126 12.13 1.36 -4.02
N ILE A 127 11.98 2.50 -4.67
CA ILE A 127 11.77 3.78 -3.99
C ILE A 127 10.42 3.80 -3.30
N LEU A 128 9.37 3.40 -4.01
CA LEU A 128 8.03 3.29 -3.43
C LEU A 128 8.01 2.31 -2.26
N ILE A 129 8.61 1.14 -2.43
CA ILE A 129 8.69 0.11 -1.39
C ILE A 129 9.42 0.65 -0.16
N ALA A 130 10.55 1.31 -0.35
CA ALA A 130 11.32 1.88 0.75
C ALA A 130 10.51 2.93 1.53
N ARG A 131 9.74 3.77 0.85
CA ARG A 131 8.87 4.77 1.47
C ARG A 131 7.76 4.11 2.27
N ILE A 132 7.11 3.11 1.72
CA ILE A 132 6.07 2.34 2.41
C ILE A 132 6.62 1.71 3.69
N LEU A 133 7.75 1.02 3.59
CA LEU A 133 8.37 0.34 4.74
C LEU A 133 8.75 1.34 5.84
N GLN A 134 9.31 2.48 5.46
CA GLN A 134 9.65 3.53 6.40
C GLN A 134 8.43 4.03 7.18
N ARG A 135 7.33 4.25 6.49
CA ARG A 135 6.09 4.75 7.11
C ARG A 135 5.40 3.70 7.98
N LEU A 136 5.42 2.45 7.56
CA LEU A 136 4.87 1.34 8.35
C LEU A 136 5.62 1.16 9.66
N ARG A 137 6.95 1.24 9.63
CA ARG A 137 7.78 1.13 10.84
C ARG A 137 7.52 2.25 11.85
N ALA A 138 7.11 3.43 11.37
CA ALA A 138 6.79 4.55 12.21
C ALA A 138 5.39 4.46 12.84
N ARG A 139 4.58 3.45 12.46
CA ARG A 139 3.20 3.27 12.91
C ARG A 139 3.01 1.92 13.58
N PRO A 140 3.21 1.83 14.92
CA PRO A 140 3.09 0.55 15.63
C PRO A 140 1.69 -0.06 15.56
N GLU A 141 0.65 0.72 15.32
CA GLU A 141 -0.72 0.26 15.17
C GLU A 141 -0.92 -0.62 13.93
N HIS A 142 -0.03 -0.52 12.96
CA HIS A 142 -0.04 -1.37 11.78
C HIS A 142 0.81 -2.63 12.02
N ARG A 143 0.35 -3.48 12.93
CA ARG A 143 1.00 -4.76 13.22
C ARG A 143 0.74 -5.75 12.09
N CYS A 144 1.54 -5.67 11.07
CA CYS A 144 1.50 -6.61 9.96
C CYS A 144 2.90 -7.14 9.68
N LEU A 145 2.95 -8.27 8.96
CA LEU A 145 4.23 -8.81 8.52
C LEU A 145 4.82 -7.86 7.48
N VAL A 146 5.87 -7.15 7.87
CA VAL A 146 6.63 -6.29 6.97
C VAL A 146 7.65 -7.16 6.25
N PRO A 147 7.62 -7.20 4.90
CA PRO A 147 8.57 -8.01 4.16
C PRO A 147 10.01 -7.60 4.45
N ASP A 148 10.84 -8.56 4.85
CA ASP A 148 12.25 -8.32 5.13
C ASP A 148 13.10 -8.78 3.96
N ARG A 149 13.87 -7.86 3.41
CA ARG A 149 14.76 -8.10 2.28
C ARG A 149 15.95 -8.99 2.64
N LYS A 150 16.32 -9.04 3.92
CA LYS A 150 17.48 -9.77 4.40
C LYS A 150 17.21 -11.24 4.69
N ARG A 151 15.95 -11.62 4.75
CA ARG A 151 15.57 -13.02 4.93
C ARG A 151 15.43 -13.68 3.59
N PRO A 152 16.27 -14.68 3.25
CA PRO A 152 16.04 -15.44 2.06
C PRO A 152 14.69 -16.13 2.18
N ALA A 153 13.97 -16.21 1.07
CA ALA A 153 12.76 -17.00 1.01
C ALA A 153 13.13 -18.45 1.38
N ALA A 154 12.74 -18.85 2.55
CA ALA A 154 12.98 -20.22 3.00
C ALA A 154 12.09 -21.20 2.24
#